data_600a7d1c1d6ae4ba4ac6674176c527fa
#
_entry.id   600a7d1c1d6ae4ba4ac6674176c527fa
#
_cell.length_a   1.000
_cell.length_b   1.000
_cell.length_c   1.000
_cell.angle_alpha   90.00
_cell.angle_beta   90.00
_cell.angle_gamma   90.00
#
_symmetry.space_group_name_H-M   'P 1'
#
loop_
_entity.id
_entity.type
_entity.pdbx_description
1 polymer ?
#
loop_
_entity_poly.entity_id
_entity_poly.type
_entity_poly.pdbx_seq_one_letter_code
_entity_poly.pdbx_strand_id
1 'polypeptide(L)'
;MAGKNLFTEDYEIHASAKMLYPYISTASGLAEWFADDVNINPEKIYSFVWDNEQHKATIAAHRTNHFTRFEFVPETDEDKDDPSYFELRIELNELTQTIFLKVSDYSDFDDLTELK
;
A
#
# COMPACT_ATOMS: atom_id res chain seq x y z
N MET A 1 17.23 11.81 15.54
CA MET A 1 15.96 11.83 14.82
C MET A 1 15.95 10.74 13.76
N ALA A 2 14.97 9.90 13.82
CA ALA A 2 14.83 8.84 12.83
C ALA A 2 14.27 9.43 11.53
N GLY A 3 14.97 9.25 10.43
CA GLY A 3 14.44 9.60 9.12
C GLY A 3 13.47 8.55 8.65
N LYS A 4 12.85 8.80 7.50
CA LYS A 4 12.00 7.80 6.87
C LYS A 4 12.85 6.86 6.04
N ASN A 5 12.46 5.60 6.01
CA ASN A 5 13.18 4.57 5.27
C ASN A 5 12.28 3.97 4.21
N LEU A 6 12.87 3.64 3.08
CA LEU A 6 12.15 2.94 2.03
C LEU A 6 12.37 1.43 2.20
N PHE A 7 11.27 0.71 2.32
CA PHE A 7 11.27 -0.74 2.40
C PHE A 7 10.56 -1.28 1.18
N THR A 8 11.12 -2.31 0.54
CA THR A 8 10.55 -2.90 -0.67
C THR A 8 10.58 -4.41 -0.57
N GLU A 9 9.50 -5.06 -0.98
CA GLU A 9 9.39 -6.51 -0.97
C GLU A 9 8.58 -6.96 -2.17
N ASP A 10 8.98 -8.09 -2.77
CA ASP A 10 8.30 -8.66 -3.94
C ASP A 10 7.67 -10.00 -3.58
N TYR A 11 6.46 -10.22 -4.10
CA TYR A 11 5.74 -11.48 -3.92
C TYR A 11 5.34 -12.03 -5.28
N GLU A 12 5.59 -13.31 -5.50
CA GLU A 12 5.12 -13.97 -6.71
C GLU A 12 3.63 -14.29 -6.57
N ILE A 13 2.83 -13.93 -7.57
CA ILE A 13 1.38 -14.08 -7.53
C ILE A 13 0.92 -14.95 -8.71
N HIS A 14 0.12 -15.96 -8.41
CA HIS A 14 -0.43 -16.86 -9.44
C HIS A 14 -1.81 -16.40 -9.87
N ALA A 15 -1.88 -15.20 -10.44
CA ALA A 15 -3.12 -14.61 -10.94
C ALA A 15 -2.77 -13.56 -11.99
N SER A 16 -3.75 -13.19 -12.81
CA SER A 16 -3.52 -12.11 -13.78
C SER A 16 -3.52 -10.76 -13.10
N ALA A 17 -2.97 -9.74 -13.79
CA ALA A 17 -2.98 -8.38 -13.30
C ALA A 17 -4.41 -7.90 -13.04
N LYS A 18 -5.33 -8.26 -13.93
CA LYS A 18 -6.74 -7.88 -13.78
C LYS A 18 -7.37 -8.48 -12.54
N MET A 19 -7.04 -9.71 -12.22
CA MET A 19 -7.56 -10.37 -11.01
C MET A 19 -6.92 -9.84 -9.73
N LEU A 20 -5.66 -9.44 -9.82
CA LEU A 20 -4.92 -8.95 -8.66
C LEU A 20 -5.28 -7.51 -8.31
N TYR A 21 -5.56 -6.68 -9.30
CA TYR A 21 -5.75 -5.25 -9.08
C TYR A 21 -6.78 -4.90 -8.00
N PRO A 22 -7.95 -5.56 -7.89
CA PRO A 22 -8.89 -5.25 -6.80
C PRO A 22 -8.30 -5.44 -5.40
N TYR A 23 -7.31 -6.32 -5.24
CA TYR A 23 -6.67 -6.56 -3.95
C TYR A 23 -5.72 -5.46 -3.55
N ILE A 24 -5.36 -4.57 -4.45
CA ILE A 24 -4.48 -3.44 -4.15
C ILE A 24 -5.20 -2.09 -4.31
N SER A 25 -6.45 -2.08 -4.73
CA SER A 25 -7.16 -0.85 -5.05
C SER A 25 -8.49 -0.67 -4.31
N THR A 26 -9.03 -1.72 -3.69
CA THR A 26 -10.29 -1.60 -2.96
C THR A 26 -10.11 -1.87 -1.48
N ALA A 27 -10.99 -1.28 -0.67
CA ALA A 27 -10.93 -1.48 0.76
C ALA A 27 -11.12 -2.96 1.12
N SER A 28 -12.08 -3.64 0.49
CA SER A 28 -12.32 -5.04 0.77
C SER A 28 -11.14 -5.92 0.33
N GLY A 29 -10.54 -5.61 -0.82
CA GLY A 29 -9.39 -6.37 -1.29
C GLY A 29 -8.18 -6.18 -0.39
N LEU A 30 -7.90 -4.95 0.03
CA LEU A 30 -6.79 -4.67 0.93
C LEU A 30 -6.99 -5.28 2.30
N ALA A 31 -8.24 -5.39 2.78
CA ALA A 31 -8.53 -6.01 4.06
C ALA A 31 -8.30 -7.53 4.04
N GLU A 32 -8.23 -8.13 2.86
CA GLU A 32 -7.99 -9.58 2.75
C GLU A 32 -6.56 -9.97 3.09
N TRP A 33 -5.58 -9.07 2.87
CA TRP A 33 -4.19 -9.47 3.02
C TRP A 33 -3.28 -8.38 3.60
N PHE A 34 -3.61 -7.11 3.39
CA PHE A 34 -2.67 -6.02 3.69
C PHE A 34 -2.83 -5.46 5.10
N ALA A 35 -4.05 -5.37 5.59
CA ALA A 35 -4.34 -4.81 6.92
C ALA A 35 -5.40 -5.64 7.63
N ASP A 36 -5.49 -5.47 8.94
CA ASP A 36 -6.50 -6.18 9.74
C ASP A 36 -7.90 -5.76 9.35
N ASP A 37 -8.08 -4.48 9.00
CA ASP A 37 -9.33 -3.94 8.51
C ASP A 37 -9.04 -2.72 7.65
N VAL A 38 -9.88 -2.47 6.67
CA VAL A 38 -9.76 -1.31 5.80
C VAL A 38 -11.15 -0.75 5.53
N ASN A 39 -11.32 0.54 5.77
CA ASN A 39 -12.56 1.23 5.50
C ASN A 39 -12.29 2.46 4.65
N ILE A 40 -13.29 2.87 3.86
CA ILE A 40 -13.20 4.08 3.05
C ILE A 40 -14.41 4.95 3.37
N ASN A 41 -14.19 6.24 3.59
CA ASN A 41 -15.27 7.17 3.87
C ASN A 41 -15.79 7.84 2.58
N PRO A 42 -16.87 8.61 2.63
CA PRO A 42 -17.41 9.30 1.44
C PRO A 42 -16.43 10.28 0.80
N GLU A 43 -15.46 10.76 1.55
CA GLU A 43 -14.42 11.67 1.05
C GLU A 43 -13.25 10.92 0.43
N LYS A 44 -13.35 9.59 0.33
CA LYS A 44 -12.33 8.70 -0.24
C LYS A 44 -11.04 8.65 0.57
N ILE A 45 -11.14 8.84 1.87
CA ILE A 45 -10.04 8.64 2.78
C ILE A 45 -10.12 7.19 3.28
N TYR A 46 -9.05 6.45 3.09
CA TYR A 46 -8.92 5.07 3.54
C TYR A 46 -8.43 5.02 4.97
N SER A 47 -9.04 4.18 5.78
CA SER A 47 -8.58 3.92 7.14
C SER A 47 -8.06 2.49 7.21
N PHE A 48 -6.76 2.35 7.43
CA PHE A 48 -6.10 1.06 7.56
C PHE A 48 -5.89 0.77 9.05
N VAL A 49 -6.26 -0.41 9.48
CA VAL A 49 -6.12 -0.81 10.88
C VAL A 49 -5.09 -1.92 10.98
N TRP A 50 -4.02 -1.66 11.75
CA TRP A 50 -3.01 -2.65 12.11
C TRP A 50 -2.82 -2.60 13.62
N ASP A 51 -2.89 -3.78 14.28
CA ASP A 51 -2.70 -3.89 15.73
C ASP A 51 -3.56 -2.90 16.53
N ASN A 52 -4.83 -2.75 16.11
CA ASN A 52 -5.80 -1.86 16.73
C ASN A 52 -5.48 -0.36 16.56
N GLU A 53 -4.51 -0.03 15.72
CA GLU A 53 -4.21 1.36 15.39
C GLU A 53 -4.74 1.70 14.00
N GLN A 54 -5.38 2.85 13.91
CA GLN A 54 -5.95 3.33 12.65
C GLN A 54 -5.02 4.33 11.99
N HIS A 55 -4.77 4.10 10.70
CA HIS A 55 -3.94 5.00 9.88
C HIS A 55 -4.75 5.44 8.67
N LYS A 56 -4.84 6.74 8.47
CA LYS A 56 -5.61 7.31 7.36
C LYS A 56 -4.69 7.62 6.18
N ALA A 57 -5.17 7.28 4.99
CA ALA A 57 -4.40 7.51 3.76
C ALA A 57 -5.34 7.82 2.62
N THR A 58 -4.81 8.50 1.60
CA THR A 58 -5.53 8.77 0.37
C THR A 58 -4.77 8.19 -0.81
N ILE A 59 -5.48 7.89 -1.89
CA ILE A 59 -4.82 7.46 -3.12
C ILE A 59 -4.16 8.68 -3.75
N ALA A 60 -2.83 8.66 -3.81
CA ALA A 60 -2.06 9.75 -4.40
C ALA A 60 -1.90 9.57 -5.91
N ALA A 61 -1.81 8.31 -6.37
CA ALA A 61 -1.69 7.98 -7.76
C ALA A 61 -2.14 6.54 -7.98
N HIS A 62 -2.66 6.26 -9.18
CA HIS A 62 -3.01 4.89 -9.53
C HIS A 62 -3.09 4.73 -11.04
N ARG A 63 -2.94 3.49 -11.48
CA ARG A 63 -3.15 3.11 -12.86
C ARG A 63 -3.77 1.73 -12.87
N THR A 64 -4.92 1.60 -13.52
CA THR A 64 -5.69 0.36 -13.54
C THR A 64 -4.83 -0.83 -13.99
N ASN A 65 -4.86 -1.92 -13.23
CA ASN A 65 -4.09 -3.14 -13.48
C ASN A 65 -2.58 -2.96 -13.41
N HIS A 66 -2.09 -1.82 -12.89
CA HIS A 66 -0.66 -1.57 -12.78
C HIS A 66 -0.22 -1.25 -11.37
N PHE A 67 -0.81 -0.25 -10.73
CA PHE A 67 -0.38 0.13 -9.39
C PHE A 67 -1.38 1.02 -8.67
N THR A 68 -1.23 1.07 -7.34
CA THR A 68 -1.86 2.09 -6.50
C THR A 68 -0.79 2.63 -5.54
N ARG A 69 -0.84 3.94 -5.31
CA ARG A 69 0.04 4.59 -4.35
C ARG A 69 -0.81 5.35 -3.36
N PHE A 70 -0.60 5.05 -2.09
CA PHE A 70 -1.32 5.69 -0.99
C PHE A 70 -0.36 6.57 -0.22
N GLU A 71 -0.80 7.80 0.11
CA GLU A 71 -0.07 8.67 1.01
C GLU A 71 -0.84 8.78 2.31
N PHE A 72 -0.14 8.62 3.42
CA PHE A 72 -0.75 8.78 4.73
C PHE A 72 -1.07 10.25 4.95
N VAL A 73 -2.20 10.52 5.61
CA VAL A 73 -2.60 11.88 5.95
C VAL A 73 -1.59 12.43 6.93
N PRO A 74 -0.98 13.60 6.63
CA PRO A 74 0.04 14.15 7.53
C PRO A 74 -0.54 14.53 8.88
N GLU A 75 0.18 14.18 9.93
CA GLU A 75 -0.19 14.54 11.31
C GLU A 75 0.67 15.66 11.86
N THR A 76 1.83 15.92 11.24
CA THR A 76 2.76 16.96 11.65
C THR A 76 3.17 17.79 10.45
N ASP A 77 3.77 18.95 10.71
CA ASP A 77 4.30 19.80 9.63
C ASP A 77 5.44 19.11 8.88
N GLU A 78 6.23 18.33 9.59
CA GLU A 78 7.31 17.56 8.97
C GLU A 78 6.75 16.55 7.98
N ASP A 79 5.65 15.89 8.34
CA ASP A 79 5.00 14.93 7.46
C ASP A 79 4.40 15.58 6.20
N LYS A 80 3.98 16.82 6.30
CA LYS A 80 3.45 17.54 5.13
C LYS A 80 4.50 17.77 4.07
N ASP A 81 5.73 18.02 4.49
CA ASP A 81 6.84 18.26 3.57
C ASP A 81 7.41 16.96 3.01
N ASP A 82 7.27 15.87 3.74
CA ASP A 82 7.82 14.57 3.35
C ASP A 82 6.84 13.46 3.75
N PRO A 83 5.71 13.34 3.04
CA PRO A 83 4.66 12.40 3.45
C PRO A 83 5.10 10.95 3.37
N SER A 84 4.69 10.18 4.35
CA SER A 84 4.83 8.73 4.32
C SER A 84 3.87 8.16 3.28
N TYR A 85 4.30 7.11 2.59
CA TYR A 85 3.46 6.48 1.57
C TYR A 85 3.77 4.99 1.47
N PHE A 86 2.85 4.26 0.83
CA PHE A 86 3.16 2.93 0.34
C PHE A 86 2.62 2.80 -1.09
N GLU A 87 3.30 1.98 -1.86
CA GLU A 87 2.93 1.74 -3.25
C GLU A 87 2.82 0.24 -3.47
N LEU A 88 1.75 -0.16 -4.14
CA LEU A 88 1.49 -1.56 -4.48
C LEU A 88 1.50 -1.64 -6.00
N ARG A 89 2.52 -2.30 -6.55
CA ARG A 89 2.74 -2.33 -7.99
C ARG A 89 2.74 -3.74 -8.54
N ILE A 90 2.02 -3.92 -9.62
CA ILE A 90 1.95 -5.21 -10.32
C ILE A 90 3.00 -5.19 -11.44
N GLU A 91 3.92 -6.15 -11.41
CA GLU A 91 4.97 -6.26 -12.41
C GLU A 91 4.88 -7.61 -13.10
N LEU A 92 5.01 -7.59 -14.43
CA LEU A 92 5.00 -8.80 -15.25
C LEU A 92 6.41 -9.09 -15.72
N ASN A 93 6.88 -10.31 -15.45
CA ASN A 93 8.09 -10.82 -16.07
C ASN A 93 7.66 -11.52 -17.37
N GLU A 94 7.94 -10.91 -18.51
CA GLU A 94 7.47 -11.40 -19.80
C GLU A 94 8.12 -12.72 -20.21
N LEU A 95 9.33 -12.97 -19.75
CA LEU A 95 10.04 -14.20 -20.09
C LEU A 95 9.38 -15.44 -19.46
N THR A 96 8.97 -15.30 -18.21
CA THR A 96 8.38 -16.42 -17.47
C THR A 96 6.86 -16.32 -17.37
N GLN A 97 6.27 -15.20 -17.80
CA GLN A 97 4.85 -14.90 -17.64
C GLN A 97 4.43 -14.89 -16.19
N THR A 98 5.35 -14.52 -15.31
CA THR A 98 5.12 -14.48 -13.87
C THR A 98 4.71 -13.08 -13.45
N ILE A 99 3.69 -12.99 -12.59
CA ILE A 99 3.23 -11.73 -12.01
C ILE A 99 3.86 -11.59 -10.62
N PHE A 100 4.40 -10.41 -10.36
CA PHE A 100 4.92 -10.06 -9.03
C PHE A 100 4.17 -8.87 -8.49
N LEU A 101 3.88 -8.92 -7.19
CA LEU A 101 3.38 -7.77 -6.47
C LEU A 101 4.55 -7.15 -5.72
N LYS A 102 4.88 -5.92 -6.07
CA LYS A 102 5.94 -5.18 -5.40
C LYS A 102 5.32 -4.23 -4.39
N VAL A 103 5.67 -4.41 -3.13
CA VAL A 103 5.22 -3.56 -2.04
C VAL A 103 6.36 -2.65 -1.65
N SER A 104 6.14 -1.34 -1.75
CA SER A 104 7.13 -0.35 -1.33
C SER A 104 6.50 0.50 -0.24
N ASP A 105 7.23 0.73 0.84
CA ASP A 105 6.77 1.54 1.94
C ASP A 105 7.84 2.56 2.30
N TYR A 106 7.45 3.81 2.37
CA TYR A 106 8.31 4.91 2.77
C TYR A 106 7.72 5.57 4.00
N SER A 107 8.27 5.25 5.16
CA SER A 107 7.71 5.73 6.41
C SER A 107 8.75 5.69 7.52
N ASP A 108 8.38 6.22 8.67
CA ASP A 108 9.17 6.14 9.88
C ASP A 108 8.69 5.01 10.81
N PHE A 109 7.83 4.12 10.29
CA PHE A 109 7.43 2.94 11.03
C PHE A 109 8.64 2.05 11.24
N ASP A 110 8.79 1.54 12.46
CA ASP A 110 9.98 0.81 12.85
C ASP A 110 10.16 -0.49 12.09
N ASP A 111 9.08 -1.20 11.84
CA ASP A 111 9.20 -2.51 11.24
C ASP A 111 7.96 -2.85 10.43
N LEU A 112 8.07 -2.68 9.11
CA LEU A 112 6.98 -3.01 8.21
C LEU A 112 6.70 -4.52 8.20
N THR A 113 7.67 -5.35 8.54
CA THR A 113 7.45 -6.79 8.55
C THR A 113 6.41 -7.21 9.56
N GLU A 114 6.17 -6.40 10.57
CA GLU A 114 5.11 -6.66 11.53
C GLU A 114 3.72 -6.48 10.94
N LEU A 115 3.63 -5.83 9.78
CA LEU A 115 2.36 -5.59 9.12
C LEU A 115 1.93 -6.75 8.20
N LYS A 116 2.72 -7.77 8.11
CA LYS A 116 2.41 -8.92 7.26
C LYS A 116 1.44 -9.87 7.92
#